data_5ee7d22a1c2cb77d08b420f71ecfd75e
#
_entry.id   5ee7d22a1c2cb77d08b420f71ecfd75e
#
_cell.length_a   1.000
_cell.length_b   1.000
_cell.length_c   1.000
_cell.angle_alpha   90.00
_cell.angle_beta   90.00
_cell.angle_gamma   90.00
#
_symmetry.space_group_name_H-M   'P 1'
#
loop_
_entity.id
_entity.type
_entity.pdbx_description
1 polymer ?
#
loop_
_entity_poly.entity_id
_entity_poly.type
_entity_poly.pdbx_seq_one_letter_code
_entity_poly.pdbx_strand_id
1 'polypeptide(L)'
;MRFLFLAGAALTLTACAAEDAHIHDIQPFGPSASEYANIVDAEFAAKGWTSKTLPELSDALAAGELSSAELTQAYLDRIKIIDRAGPHLQSVLALNPDAMAQAKASDARRKNGETLGPLDGVPILFKDNIETLDPIATTAGSYALKDNITERDSPLVAGLRAQGVVILGKTNLSQWANFRSNESVSGWSALGGQVRNPHMLDRSPCGSSSGSGAAVAASLTAGSVGTETNGSIICPSNVNGIVGFKPTVGLVSQQYIVPISSTQDTAGPMTKTVRGAAMMLDAMDNQDIDYAAAFDAATLKGKRVGVMRFAEGSNDDIIAGFNDSLKAMENAGAVLVEIEEFTRDVENYGQKSYDVLLYEFKATLDDYLADAPSTVQPRSLEQLIAFNANEPRELSVFDQDIMELAQSKGSLSEEAYVTAKADVQRGTGVDGIDKMLREYDVDMLVSPSGPVASRIDPVNGDVWPSWAGAGSYAAVAGYPHITVPMGDVHGVPIGFSIMASKGQDAEVLSYGYAFEQAAGKRVEPKYLRSAEDRPELEKAMRP
;
A
#
# COMPACT_ATOMS: atom_id res chain seq x y z
N MET A 1 30.17 77.87 -15.23
CA MET A 1 30.07 77.69 -16.71
C MET A 1 30.81 76.45 -17.13
N ARG A 2 30.18 75.54 -17.84
CA ARG A 2 30.55 74.22 -18.37
C ARG A 2 30.22 73.00 -17.49
N PHE A 3 29.15 72.41 -17.91
CA PHE A 3 28.70 71.04 -17.55
C PHE A 3 29.63 69.99 -18.13
N LEU A 4 29.95 68.94 -17.33
CA LEU A 4 30.44 67.69 -17.89
C LEU A 4 29.50 66.58 -17.45
N PHE A 5 28.90 65.92 -18.42
CA PHE A 5 28.09 64.70 -18.28
C PHE A 5 29.02 63.52 -18.04
N LEU A 6 28.78 62.77 -16.99
CA LEU A 6 29.31 61.41 -16.81
C LEU A 6 28.17 60.42 -17.05
N ALA A 7 28.32 59.61 -18.08
CA ALA A 7 27.44 58.49 -18.39
C ALA A 7 27.71 57.36 -17.42
N GLY A 8 26.69 56.98 -16.62
CA GLY A 8 26.70 55.79 -15.80
C GLY A 8 26.19 54.61 -16.61
N ALA A 9 27.04 53.59 -16.78
CA ALA A 9 26.64 52.28 -17.35
C ALA A 9 25.83 51.50 -16.31
N ALA A 10 24.57 51.28 -16.59
CA ALA A 10 23.73 50.36 -15.83
C ALA A 10 24.10 48.92 -16.20
N LEU A 11 24.72 48.20 -15.29
CA LEU A 11 24.80 46.71 -15.39
C LEU A 11 23.41 46.18 -15.03
N THR A 12 22.74 45.66 -16.03
CA THR A 12 21.56 44.79 -15.82
C THR A 12 22.04 43.42 -15.34
N LEU A 13 21.90 43.15 -14.05
CA LEU A 13 21.93 41.80 -13.51
C LEU A 13 20.65 41.10 -13.96
N THR A 14 20.77 40.20 -14.93
CA THR A 14 19.75 39.23 -15.25
C THR A 14 19.80 38.16 -14.14
N ALA A 15 18.93 38.30 -13.14
CA ALA A 15 18.63 37.24 -12.23
C ALA A 15 17.92 36.13 -13.01
N CYS A 16 18.55 34.96 -13.17
CA CYS A 16 17.85 33.74 -13.50
C CYS A 16 16.91 33.44 -12.32
N ALA A 17 15.65 33.80 -12.46
CA ALA A 17 14.60 33.27 -11.64
C ALA A 17 14.48 31.78 -12.00
N ALA A 18 14.86 30.90 -11.10
CA ALA A 18 14.39 29.53 -11.11
C ALA A 18 12.85 29.63 -11.02
N GLU A 19 12.17 29.14 -12.02
CA GLU A 19 10.73 28.96 -11.97
C GLU A 19 10.46 27.90 -10.88
N ASP A 20 10.15 28.37 -9.65
CA ASP A 20 9.41 27.61 -8.69
C ASP A 20 8.12 27.18 -9.37
N ALA A 21 7.99 25.89 -9.68
CA ALA A 21 6.76 25.31 -10.13
C ALA A 21 5.74 25.49 -9.00
N HIS A 22 4.96 26.58 -9.08
CA HIS A 22 3.86 26.86 -8.18
C HIS A 22 2.83 25.73 -8.28
N ILE A 23 2.86 24.85 -7.29
CA ILE A 23 1.73 23.99 -6.93
C ILE A 23 0.67 24.92 -6.34
N HIS A 24 -0.12 25.63 -7.13
CA HIS A 24 -1.37 26.25 -6.69
C HIS A 24 -2.06 26.95 -7.87
N ASP A 25 -2.93 26.18 -8.54
CA ASP A 25 -4.23 26.69 -8.98
C ASP A 25 -5.20 25.51 -8.93
N ILE A 26 -5.71 25.25 -7.72
CA ILE A 26 -6.88 24.40 -7.55
C ILE A 26 -8.04 25.21 -8.15
N GLN A 27 -8.38 24.93 -9.38
CA GLN A 27 -9.63 25.40 -9.96
C GLN A 27 -10.77 24.63 -9.27
N PRO A 28 -11.63 25.28 -8.50
CA PRO A 28 -12.68 24.56 -7.73
C PRO A 28 -13.80 23.99 -8.59
N PHE A 29 -13.78 24.12 -9.90
CA PHE A 29 -14.84 23.72 -10.82
C PHE A 29 -14.31 23.20 -12.15
N GLY A 30 -13.46 22.20 -12.14
CA GLY A 30 -13.21 21.35 -13.31
C GLY A 30 -14.40 20.40 -13.56
N PRO A 31 -14.45 19.72 -14.72
CA PRO A 31 -15.42 18.66 -14.95
C PRO A 31 -15.39 17.68 -13.80
N SER A 32 -16.54 17.02 -13.51
CA SER A 32 -16.63 16.04 -12.43
C SER A 32 -15.57 14.95 -12.62
N ALA A 33 -15.10 14.33 -11.54
CA ALA A 33 -14.10 13.27 -11.62
C ALA A 33 -14.54 12.11 -12.53
N SER A 34 -15.86 11.85 -12.62
CA SER A 34 -16.43 10.86 -13.54
C SER A 34 -16.35 11.29 -15.00
N GLU A 35 -16.47 12.60 -15.31
CA GLU A 35 -16.27 13.12 -16.68
C GLU A 35 -14.81 13.00 -17.10
N TYR A 36 -13.85 13.26 -16.21
CA TYR A 36 -12.44 13.02 -16.49
C TYR A 36 -12.13 11.53 -16.69
N ALA A 37 -12.66 10.66 -15.86
CA ALA A 37 -12.49 9.22 -16.03
C ALA A 37 -13.06 8.76 -17.38
N ASN A 38 -14.24 9.24 -17.76
CA ASN A 38 -14.86 8.92 -19.05
C ASN A 38 -14.07 9.47 -20.24
N ILE A 39 -13.45 10.65 -20.13
CA ILE A 39 -12.60 11.23 -21.19
C ILE A 39 -11.34 10.36 -21.36
N VAL A 40 -10.70 9.96 -20.27
CA VAL A 40 -9.52 9.08 -20.32
C VAL A 40 -9.89 7.71 -20.87
N ASP A 41 -10.96 7.11 -20.36
CA ASP A 41 -11.44 5.82 -20.84
C ASP A 41 -11.87 5.92 -22.32
N ALA A 42 -12.42 7.02 -22.81
CA ALA A 42 -12.76 7.20 -24.22
C ALA A 42 -11.52 7.31 -25.12
N GLU A 43 -10.46 7.98 -24.70
CA GLU A 43 -9.21 8.09 -25.47
C GLU A 43 -8.41 6.78 -25.50
N PHE A 44 -8.46 5.96 -24.44
CA PHE A 44 -7.81 4.65 -24.37
C PHE A 44 -8.78 3.47 -24.58
N ALA A 45 -10.08 3.72 -24.66
CA ALA A 45 -11.15 2.71 -24.65
C ALA A 45 -11.25 1.88 -25.93
N ALA A 46 -10.41 2.07 -26.92
CA ALA A 46 -10.40 1.12 -28.05
C ALA A 46 -10.20 -0.32 -27.57
N LYS A 47 -9.51 -0.55 -26.45
CA LYS A 47 -9.31 -1.89 -25.88
C LYS A 47 -9.41 -1.97 -24.32
N GLY A 48 -9.52 -0.86 -23.57
CA GLY A 48 -9.68 -0.86 -22.11
C GLY A 48 -8.52 -1.51 -21.31
N TRP A 49 -7.29 -1.46 -21.82
CA TRP A 49 -6.15 -2.18 -21.23
C TRP A 49 -5.87 -1.78 -19.78
N THR A 50 -5.97 -0.50 -19.44
CA THR A 50 -5.66 -0.05 -18.06
C THR A 50 -6.65 -0.59 -17.02
N SER A 51 -7.87 -0.95 -17.41
CA SER A 51 -8.85 -1.58 -16.51
C SER A 51 -8.63 -3.07 -16.29
N LYS A 52 -7.83 -3.72 -17.15
CA LYS A 52 -7.54 -5.15 -17.07
C LYS A 52 -6.76 -5.51 -15.80
N THR A 53 -6.90 -6.77 -15.39
CA THR A 53 -6.14 -7.36 -14.29
C THR A 53 -4.72 -7.69 -14.73
N LEU A 54 -3.80 -7.84 -13.78
CA LEU A 54 -2.41 -8.19 -14.08
C LEU A 54 -2.27 -9.49 -14.90
N PRO A 55 -3.00 -10.60 -14.57
CA PRO A 55 -2.98 -11.81 -15.41
C PRO A 55 -3.47 -11.56 -16.84
N GLU A 56 -4.58 -10.83 -17.01
CA GLU A 56 -5.11 -10.51 -18.37
C GLU A 56 -4.11 -9.66 -19.19
N LEU A 57 -3.36 -8.76 -18.54
CA LEU A 57 -2.32 -7.96 -19.19
C LEU A 57 -1.11 -8.83 -19.58
N SER A 58 -0.69 -9.73 -18.70
CA SER A 58 0.36 -10.71 -18.98
C SER A 58 -0.01 -11.57 -20.21
N ASP A 59 -1.23 -12.09 -20.24
CA ASP A 59 -1.75 -12.91 -21.36
C ASP A 59 -1.79 -12.11 -22.67
N ALA A 60 -2.27 -10.86 -22.63
CA ALA A 60 -2.33 -9.98 -23.81
C ALA A 60 -0.93 -9.64 -24.37
N LEU A 61 0.04 -9.37 -23.48
CA LEU A 61 1.45 -9.20 -23.87
C LEU A 61 2.02 -10.48 -24.49
N ALA A 62 1.73 -11.65 -23.90
CA ALA A 62 2.17 -12.94 -24.41
C ALA A 62 1.56 -13.26 -25.78
N ALA A 63 0.28 -12.91 -26.00
CA ALA A 63 -0.41 -13.09 -27.27
C ALA A 63 0.00 -12.07 -28.36
N GLY A 64 0.77 -11.00 -27.99
CA GLY A 64 1.13 -9.92 -28.89
C GLY A 64 -0.05 -9.01 -29.27
N GLU A 65 -1.11 -9.02 -28.48
CA GLU A 65 -2.28 -8.13 -28.64
C GLU A 65 -1.99 -6.71 -28.15
N LEU A 66 -0.99 -6.57 -27.28
CA LEU A 66 -0.56 -5.35 -26.61
C LEU A 66 0.98 -5.36 -26.52
N SER A 67 1.62 -4.23 -26.73
CA SER A 67 3.05 -4.03 -26.43
C SER A 67 3.25 -3.44 -25.04
N SER A 68 4.39 -3.73 -24.43
CA SER A 68 4.78 -3.14 -23.15
C SER A 68 4.90 -1.62 -23.24
N ALA A 69 5.40 -1.10 -24.36
CA ALA A 69 5.51 0.34 -24.58
C ALA A 69 4.13 1.02 -24.65
N GLU A 70 3.13 0.42 -25.32
CA GLU A 70 1.75 0.93 -25.35
C GLU A 70 1.12 0.92 -23.97
N LEU A 71 1.26 -0.17 -23.22
CA LEU A 71 0.72 -0.28 -21.87
C LEU A 71 1.36 0.72 -20.91
N THR A 72 2.69 0.84 -20.96
CA THR A 72 3.43 1.81 -20.13
C THR A 72 3.01 3.24 -20.44
N GLN A 73 2.88 3.61 -21.73
CA GLN A 73 2.40 4.92 -22.12
C GLN A 73 0.97 5.19 -21.62
N ALA A 74 0.08 4.20 -21.74
CA ALA A 74 -1.29 4.33 -21.24
C ALA A 74 -1.35 4.63 -19.74
N TYR A 75 -0.51 3.95 -18.93
CA TYR A 75 -0.42 4.25 -17.50
C TYR A 75 0.16 5.64 -17.22
N LEU A 76 1.23 6.04 -17.92
CA LEU A 76 1.83 7.37 -17.77
C LEU A 76 0.82 8.50 -18.10
N ASP A 77 0.04 8.34 -19.17
CA ASP A 77 -0.99 9.31 -19.55
C ASP A 77 -2.13 9.33 -18.53
N ARG A 78 -2.55 8.15 -18.02
CA ARG A 78 -3.57 8.06 -16.99
C ARG A 78 -3.11 8.69 -15.66
N ILE A 79 -1.87 8.49 -15.25
CA ILE A 79 -1.28 9.16 -14.07
C ILE A 79 -1.35 10.69 -14.26
N LYS A 80 -0.98 11.20 -15.44
CA LYS A 80 -1.05 12.65 -15.72
C LYS A 80 -2.46 13.22 -15.54
N ILE A 81 -3.51 12.49 -15.93
CA ILE A 81 -4.89 12.98 -15.98
C ILE A 81 -5.63 12.72 -14.67
N ILE A 82 -5.45 11.55 -14.05
CA ILE A 82 -6.20 11.13 -12.85
C ILE A 82 -5.44 11.46 -11.56
N ASP A 83 -4.12 11.25 -11.57
CA ASP A 83 -3.31 11.40 -10.35
C ASP A 83 -2.80 12.83 -10.15
N ARG A 84 -2.35 13.49 -11.24
CA ARG A 84 -1.76 14.84 -11.19
C ARG A 84 -2.75 15.95 -11.50
N ALA A 85 -3.85 15.65 -12.19
CA ALA A 85 -4.93 16.56 -12.52
C ALA A 85 -6.27 15.88 -12.18
N GLY A 86 -7.41 16.40 -12.66
CA GLY A 86 -8.73 15.82 -12.45
C GLY A 86 -9.04 15.47 -10.99
N PRO A 87 -9.25 14.17 -10.66
CA PRO A 87 -9.45 13.71 -9.28
C PRO A 87 -8.31 14.08 -8.33
N HIS A 88 -7.11 14.27 -8.85
CA HIS A 88 -5.92 14.68 -8.10
C HIS A 88 -5.62 13.74 -6.94
N LEU A 89 -5.38 12.46 -7.26
CA LEU A 89 -5.22 11.41 -6.24
C LEU A 89 -3.92 11.52 -5.47
N GLN A 90 -2.86 12.07 -6.06
CA GLN A 90 -1.51 12.18 -5.47
C GLN A 90 -0.95 10.83 -4.97
N SER A 91 -1.33 9.74 -5.65
CA SER A 91 -0.94 8.37 -5.29
C SER A 91 0.46 8.00 -5.79
N VAL A 92 0.93 8.65 -6.87
CA VAL A 92 2.27 8.43 -7.44
C VAL A 92 3.19 9.56 -7.00
N LEU A 93 4.28 9.26 -6.30
CA LEU A 93 5.24 10.27 -5.84
C LEU A 93 6.26 10.62 -6.92
N ALA A 94 6.88 9.61 -7.52
CA ALA A 94 7.88 9.79 -8.56
C ALA A 94 7.69 8.78 -9.70
N LEU A 95 7.97 9.22 -10.93
CA LEU A 95 8.00 8.35 -12.09
C LEU A 95 9.45 8.00 -12.45
N ASN A 96 9.66 6.76 -12.89
CA ASN A 96 10.96 6.33 -13.37
C ASN A 96 11.20 6.89 -14.78
N PRO A 97 12.25 7.70 -15.00
CA PRO A 97 12.56 8.23 -16.32
C PRO A 97 12.91 7.14 -17.34
N ASP A 98 13.35 5.97 -16.86
CA ASP A 98 13.76 4.84 -17.70
C ASP A 98 12.61 3.85 -17.99
N ALA A 99 11.40 4.06 -17.45
CA ALA A 99 10.27 3.14 -17.59
C ALA A 99 9.96 2.83 -19.07
N MET A 100 9.91 3.83 -19.92
CA MET A 100 9.65 3.65 -21.35
C MET A 100 10.80 2.92 -22.07
N ALA A 101 12.05 3.11 -21.66
CA ALA A 101 13.19 2.37 -22.19
C ALA A 101 13.12 0.88 -21.78
N GLN A 102 12.75 0.60 -20.53
CA GLN A 102 12.54 -0.76 -20.03
C GLN A 102 11.40 -1.47 -20.79
N ALA A 103 10.29 -0.77 -21.02
CA ALA A 103 9.16 -1.29 -21.79
C ALA A 103 9.55 -1.67 -23.23
N LYS A 104 10.26 -0.78 -23.94
CA LYS A 104 10.76 -1.06 -25.30
C LYS A 104 11.77 -2.22 -25.33
N ALA A 105 12.57 -2.38 -24.29
CA ALA A 105 13.48 -3.51 -24.16
C ALA A 105 12.71 -4.84 -24.01
N SER A 106 11.61 -4.85 -23.25
CA SER A 106 10.69 -5.99 -23.17
C SER A 106 10.09 -6.33 -24.54
N ASP A 107 9.58 -5.35 -25.28
CA ASP A 107 9.03 -5.56 -26.62
C ASP A 107 10.07 -6.16 -27.58
N ALA A 108 11.34 -5.72 -27.48
CA ALA A 108 12.43 -6.28 -28.27
C ALA A 108 12.73 -7.75 -27.90
N ARG A 109 12.79 -8.08 -26.60
CA ARG A 109 12.97 -9.47 -26.12
C ARG A 109 11.83 -10.36 -26.63
N ARG A 110 10.60 -9.93 -26.47
CA ARG A 110 9.40 -10.66 -26.90
C ARG A 110 9.43 -10.93 -28.40
N LYS A 111 9.81 -9.94 -29.21
CA LYS A 111 9.97 -10.11 -30.67
C LYS A 111 11.03 -11.16 -31.03
N ASN A 112 12.07 -11.31 -30.22
CA ASN A 112 13.14 -12.28 -30.42
C ASN A 112 12.82 -13.66 -29.81
N GLY A 113 11.70 -13.82 -29.07
CA GLY A 113 11.39 -15.04 -28.32
C GLY A 113 12.20 -15.22 -27.04
N GLU A 114 12.74 -14.13 -26.47
CA GLU A 114 13.65 -14.08 -25.31
C GLU A 114 12.96 -13.50 -24.07
N THR A 115 11.66 -13.78 -23.85
CA THR A 115 10.92 -13.30 -22.69
C THR A 115 11.52 -13.82 -21.38
N LEU A 116 11.57 -12.95 -20.34
CA LEU A 116 12.17 -13.27 -19.04
C LEU A 116 11.23 -14.01 -18.11
N GLY A 117 9.91 -13.87 -18.29
CA GLY A 117 8.91 -14.52 -17.46
C GLY A 117 7.50 -14.00 -17.73
N PRO A 118 6.51 -14.47 -16.96
CA PRO A 118 5.10 -14.05 -17.14
C PRO A 118 4.90 -12.54 -16.91
N LEU A 119 5.75 -11.90 -16.11
CA LEU A 119 5.67 -10.47 -15.82
C LEU A 119 6.50 -9.59 -16.78
N ASP A 120 7.13 -10.16 -17.82
CA ASP A 120 7.99 -9.40 -18.75
C ASP A 120 7.17 -8.32 -19.47
N GLY A 121 7.53 -7.05 -19.20
CA GLY A 121 6.89 -5.89 -19.79
C GLY A 121 5.67 -5.35 -19.03
N VAL A 122 5.31 -5.94 -17.88
CA VAL A 122 4.21 -5.45 -17.03
C VAL A 122 4.69 -4.28 -16.17
N PRO A 123 4.04 -3.08 -16.24
CA PRO A 123 4.42 -1.93 -15.43
C PRO A 123 3.91 -2.04 -13.99
N ILE A 124 4.80 -1.92 -13.01
CA ILE A 124 4.55 -2.03 -11.57
C ILE A 124 5.05 -0.77 -10.84
N LEU A 125 4.29 -0.32 -9.83
CA LEU A 125 4.67 0.74 -8.91
C LEU A 125 5.15 0.16 -7.57
N PHE A 126 6.09 0.86 -6.93
CA PHE A 126 6.67 0.44 -5.64
C PHE A 126 6.44 1.53 -4.59
N LYS A 127 6.07 1.15 -3.37
CA LYS A 127 5.98 2.09 -2.25
C LYS A 127 7.32 2.79 -2.05
N ASP A 128 7.28 4.09 -1.76
CA ASP A 128 8.47 4.94 -1.70
C ASP A 128 9.34 4.74 -0.45
N ASN A 129 9.23 3.58 0.18
CA ASN A 129 10.18 3.09 1.17
C ASN A 129 10.98 1.88 0.69
N ILE A 130 10.80 1.42 -0.56
CA ILE A 130 11.49 0.28 -1.17
C ILE A 130 12.53 0.79 -2.15
N GLU A 131 13.80 0.44 -1.97
CA GLU A 131 14.88 0.85 -2.86
C GLU A 131 14.80 0.18 -4.24
N THR A 132 15.15 0.95 -5.27
CA THR A 132 15.27 0.49 -6.66
C THR A 132 16.57 0.99 -7.27
N LEU A 133 17.14 0.24 -8.21
CA LEU A 133 18.34 0.60 -8.96
C LEU A 133 18.15 1.85 -9.83
N ASP A 134 16.91 2.17 -10.14
CA ASP A 134 16.54 3.26 -11.04
C ASP A 134 16.92 4.64 -10.46
N PRO A 135 17.13 5.68 -11.30
CA PRO A 135 17.57 7.01 -10.85
C PRO A 135 16.43 7.82 -10.20
N ILE A 136 15.75 7.22 -9.23
CA ILE A 136 14.68 7.80 -8.42
C ILE A 136 14.96 7.56 -6.94
N ALA A 137 14.74 8.59 -6.12
CA ALA A 137 15.00 8.50 -4.69
C ALA A 137 13.98 7.56 -4.00
N THR A 138 14.41 6.96 -2.88
CA THR A 138 13.57 6.26 -1.91
C THR A 138 13.48 7.10 -0.66
N THR A 139 12.35 7.78 -0.44
CA THR A 139 12.30 8.92 0.47
C THR A 139 11.48 8.69 1.74
N ALA A 140 10.73 7.61 1.85
CA ALA A 140 9.71 7.43 2.89
C ALA A 140 8.77 8.66 3.03
N GLY A 141 8.63 9.46 1.94
CA GLY A 141 7.85 10.69 1.89
C GLY A 141 8.49 11.91 2.55
N SER A 142 9.75 11.82 3.01
CA SER A 142 10.44 12.85 3.78
C SER A 142 11.47 13.63 2.96
N TYR A 143 11.59 14.92 3.21
CA TYR A 143 12.68 15.75 2.69
C TYR A 143 14.06 15.29 3.15
N ALA A 144 14.14 14.62 4.31
CA ALA A 144 15.41 14.09 4.83
C ALA A 144 16.05 13.08 3.86
N LEU A 145 15.24 12.35 3.11
CA LEU A 145 15.65 11.32 2.15
C LEU A 145 15.42 11.73 0.69
N LYS A 146 15.12 12.99 0.37
CA LYS A 146 14.80 13.44 -1.00
C LYS A 146 15.90 13.15 -2.03
N ASP A 147 17.14 13.03 -1.59
CA ASP A 147 18.31 12.75 -2.41
C ASP A 147 18.86 11.31 -2.19
N ASN A 148 18.05 10.41 -1.61
CA ASN A 148 18.40 9.02 -1.32
C ASN A 148 18.27 8.14 -2.57
N ILE A 149 19.12 8.37 -3.57
CA ILE A 149 19.26 7.55 -4.78
C ILE A 149 20.35 6.52 -4.50
N THR A 150 19.97 5.26 -4.26
CA THR A 150 20.85 4.22 -3.73
C THR A 150 21.54 3.39 -4.81
N GLU A 151 21.07 3.48 -6.06
CA GLU A 151 21.58 2.73 -7.20
C GLU A 151 21.67 1.22 -6.94
N ARG A 152 20.71 0.69 -6.17
CA ARG A 152 20.58 -0.73 -5.84
C ARG A 152 19.12 -1.14 -5.73
N ASP A 153 18.82 -2.39 -6.09
CA ASP A 153 17.50 -2.97 -5.87
C ASP A 153 17.40 -3.62 -4.49
N SER A 154 16.27 -3.44 -3.80
CA SER A 154 15.86 -4.41 -2.78
C SER A 154 15.77 -5.82 -3.43
N PRO A 155 16.07 -6.91 -2.72
CA PRO A 155 16.02 -8.26 -3.29
C PRO A 155 14.68 -8.58 -3.97
N LEU A 156 13.55 -8.11 -3.42
CA LEU A 156 12.23 -8.28 -4.04
C LEU A 156 12.11 -7.53 -5.39
N VAL A 157 12.72 -6.35 -5.51
CA VAL A 157 12.74 -5.59 -6.77
C VAL A 157 13.63 -6.28 -7.79
N ALA A 158 14.79 -6.79 -7.34
CA ALA A 158 15.68 -7.57 -8.19
C ALA A 158 14.99 -8.82 -8.77
N GLY A 159 14.19 -9.53 -7.96
CA GLY A 159 13.37 -10.66 -8.41
C GLY A 159 12.33 -10.26 -9.46
N LEU A 160 11.56 -9.21 -9.21
CA LEU A 160 10.58 -8.69 -10.16
C LEU A 160 11.26 -8.20 -11.46
N ARG A 161 12.40 -7.52 -11.35
CA ARG A 161 13.19 -7.09 -12.52
C ARG A 161 13.76 -8.29 -13.32
N ALA A 162 14.16 -9.35 -12.65
CA ALA A 162 14.60 -10.59 -13.29
C ALA A 162 13.49 -11.25 -14.13
N GLN A 163 12.21 -11.05 -13.73
CA GLN A 163 11.04 -11.44 -14.51
C GLN A 163 10.66 -10.45 -15.62
N GLY A 164 11.41 -9.35 -15.78
CA GLY A 164 11.21 -8.37 -16.85
C GLY A 164 10.16 -7.29 -16.53
N VAL A 165 9.78 -7.11 -15.29
CA VAL A 165 8.86 -6.03 -14.85
C VAL A 165 9.42 -4.67 -15.26
N VAL A 166 8.54 -3.79 -15.74
CA VAL A 166 8.86 -2.37 -15.94
C VAL A 166 8.66 -1.63 -14.61
N ILE A 167 9.73 -1.06 -14.08
CA ILE A 167 9.66 -0.23 -12.87
C ILE A 167 9.05 1.12 -13.27
N LEU A 168 7.76 1.30 -13.01
CA LEU A 168 7.02 2.50 -13.44
C LEU A 168 7.35 3.72 -12.58
N GLY A 169 7.63 3.52 -11.29
CA GLY A 169 7.97 4.58 -10.35
C GLY A 169 7.67 4.23 -8.90
N LYS A 170 7.55 5.27 -8.06
CA LYS A 170 7.29 5.18 -6.62
C LYS A 170 5.90 5.71 -6.29
N THR A 171 5.19 4.99 -5.40
CA THR A 171 3.91 5.46 -4.85
C THR A 171 4.12 6.28 -3.60
N ASN A 172 3.30 7.32 -3.43
CA ASN A 172 3.21 8.07 -2.19
C ASN A 172 2.72 7.17 -1.04
N LEU A 173 3.02 7.55 0.19
CA LEU A 173 2.74 6.77 1.38
C LEU A 173 2.41 7.71 2.55
N SER A 174 1.85 7.16 3.62
CA SER A 174 1.90 7.88 4.89
C SER A 174 3.35 8.00 5.32
N GLN A 175 3.80 9.20 5.58
CA GLN A 175 5.20 9.51 5.84
C GLN A 175 5.79 8.63 6.96
N TRP A 176 7.01 8.10 6.73
CA TRP A 176 7.66 7.14 7.65
C TRP A 176 6.78 5.95 8.01
N ALA A 177 5.94 5.52 7.03
CA ALA A 177 5.01 4.41 7.18
C ALA A 177 4.05 4.55 8.40
N ASN A 178 3.57 5.76 8.71
CA ASN A 178 2.78 6.15 9.89
C ASN A 178 3.53 6.07 11.23
N PHE A 179 4.85 5.87 11.24
CA PHE A 179 5.59 5.71 12.49
C PHE A 179 6.42 6.96 12.85
N ARG A 180 5.86 8.16 12.60
CA ARG A 180 6.41 9.45 13.01
C ARG A 180 5.66 10.08 14.18
N SER A 181 4.32 10.07 14.14
CA SER A 181 3.45 10.68 15.16
C SER A 181 2.21 9.85 15.41
N ASN A 182 1.71 9.88 16.64
CA ASN A 182 0.40 9.32 17.01
C ASN A 182 -0.77 10.09 16.37
N GLU A 183 -0.55 11.32 15.90
CA GLU A 183 -1.53 12.16 15.20
C GLU A 183 -1.36 12.09 13.67
N SER A 184 -0.68 11.07 13.15
CA SER A 184 -0.46 10.90 11.71
C SER A 184 -1.76 10.91 10.92
N VAL A 185 -1.74 11.54 9.74
CA VAL A 185 -2.81 11.48 8.74
C VAL A 185 -2.42 10.50 7.64
N SER A 186 -3.12 9.39 7.54
CA SER A 186 -2.82 8.35 6.54
C SER A 186 -2.89 8.89 5.12
N GLY A 187 -1.83 8.60 4.36
CA GLY A 187 -1.66 9.06 2.99
C GLY A 187 -1.03 10.43 2.84
N TRP A 188 -0.72 11.14 3.94
CA TRP A 188 0.02 12.39 3.85
C TRP A 188 1.53 12.16 3.95
N SER A 189 2.28 12.86 3.08
CA SER A 189 3.73 12.98 3.20
C SER A 189 4.20 14.39 2.87
N ALA A 190 5.32 14.82 3.46
CA ALA A 190 5.87 16.15 3.23
C ALA A 190 6.25 16.38 1.75
N LEU A 191 6.75 15.35 1.06
CA LEU A 191 7.10 15.43 -0.36
C LEU A 191 5.90 15.30 -1.30
N GLY A 192 4.97 14.38 -1.01
CA GLY A 192 3.90 14.00 -1.93
C GLY A 192 2.53 14.62 -1.65
N GLY A 193 2.35 15.30 -0.50
CA GLY A 193 1.02 15.76 -0.07
C GLY A 193 0.09 14.62 0.30
N GLN A 194 -1.23 14.84 0.20
CA GLN A 194 -2.27 13.93 0.66
C GLN A 194 -2.79 13.03 -0.46
N VAL A 195 -2.59 11.72 -0.33
CA VAL A 195 -3.25 10.70 -1.17
C VAL A 195 -4.75 10.68 -0.90
N ARG A 196 -5.54 10.59 -1.96
CA ARG A 196 -7.01 10.52 -1.89
C ARG A 196 -7.52 9.15 -2.27
N ASN A 197 -8.62 8.73 -1.63
CA ASN A 197 -9.29 7.49 -1.99
C ASN A 197 -10.02 7.65 -3.33
N PRO A 198 -9.77 6.81 -4.36
CA PRO A 198 -10.38 6.97 -5.68
C PRO A 198 -11.88 6.65 -5.72
N HIS A 199 -12.42 5.97 -4.72
CA HIS A 199 -13.86 5.74 -4.64
C HIS A 199 -14.60 6.99 -4.16
N MET A 200 -13.99 7.72 -3.18
CA MET A 200 -14.56 8.93 -2.60
C MET A 200 -13.43 9.85 -2.12
N LEU A 201 -13.22 10.98 -2.79
CA LEU A 201 -12.03 11.82 -2.71
C LEU A 201 -11.80 12.51 -1.35
N ASP A 202 -12.84 12.65 -0.53
CA ASP A 202 -12.75 13.17 0.84
C ASP A 202 -12.42 12.09 1.88
N ARG A 203 -12.26 10.82 1.46
CA ARG A 203 -12.00 9.69 2.35
C ARG A 203 -10.53 9.33 2.40
N SER A 204 -10.12 8.85 3.57
CA SER A 204 -8.79 8.32 3.81
C SER A 204 -8.51 7.14 2.87
N PRO A 205 -7.35 7.10 2.21
CA PRO A 205 -6.88 5.92 1.48
C PRO A 205 -6.39 4.82 2.43
N CYS A 206 -6.45 5.04 3.75
CA CYS A 206 -5.70 4.33 4.78
C CYS A 206 -4.19 4.37 4.51
N GLY A 207 -3.42 3.65 5.32
CA GLY A 207 -1.96 3.63 5.17
C GLY A 207 -1.32 2.43 5.87
N SER A 208 -0.05 2.38 5.74
CA SER A 208 0.84 3.40 5.14
C SER A 208 1.09 3.22 3.62
N SER A 209 0.68 2.10 2.98
CA SER A 209 0.80 1.89 1.54
C SER A 209 -0.34 2.58 0.76
N SER A 210 -0.61 3.84 1.10
CA SER A 210 -1.77 4.63 0.64
C SER A 210 -1.80 4.80 -0.88
N GLY A 211 -0.69 5.25 -1.45
CA GLY A 211 -0.56 5.44 -2.90
C GLY A 211 -0.56 4.13 -3.65
N SER A 212 0.00 3.05 -3.07
CA SER A 212 -0.02 1.71 -3.69
C SER A 212 -1.46 1.21 -3.85
N GLY A 213 -2.28 1.33 -2.79
CA GLY A 213 -3.70 0.96 -2.84
C GLY A 213 -4.49 1.81 -3.82
N ALA A 214 -4.38 3.14 -3.71
CA ALA A 214 -5.11 4.07 -4.56
C ALA A 214 -4.73 3.95 -6.05
N ALA A 215 -3.44 3.76 -6.38
CA ALA A 215 -2.96 3.63 -7.76
C ALA A 215 -3.50 2.35 -8.43
N VAL A 216 -3.50 1.21 -7.74
CA VAL A 216 -4.06 -0.05 -8.27
C VAL A 216 -5.56 0.06 -8.47
N ALA A 217 -6.30 0.59 -7.48
CA ALA A 217 -7.74 0.80 -7.58
C ALA A 217 -8.10 1.71 -8.76
N ALA A 218 -7.36 2.81 -8.95
CA ALA A 218 -7.57 3.78 -10.02
C ALA A 218 -7.00 3.33 -11.38
N SER A 219 -6.45 2.11 -11.49
CA SER A 219 -5.86 1.59 -12.75
C SER A 219 -4.70 2.46 -13.27
N LEU A 220 -3.83 2.93 -12.39
CA LEU A 220 -2.60 3.68 -12.74
C LEU A 220 -1.38 2.77 -12.91
N THR A 221 -1.55 1.48 -12.66
CA THR A 221 -0.55 0.43 -12.74
C THR A 221 -1.25 -0.94 -12.81
N ALA A 222 -0.56 -1.96 -13.29
CA ALA A 222 -1.07 -3.34 -13.28
C ALA A 222 -1.13 -3.94 -11.87
N GLY A 223 -0.17 -3.56 -11.02
CA GLY A 223 -0.05 -3.94 -9.62
C GLY A 223 0.92 -3.02 -8.91
N SER A 224 1.01 -3.11 -7.60
CA SER A 224 2.00 -2.38 -6.80
C SER A 224 2.54 -3.24 -5.67
N VAL A 225 3.71 -2.86 -5.16
CA VAL A 225 4.27 -3.45 -3.93
C VAL A 225 4.07 -2.45 -2.79
N GLY A 226 3.44 -2.92 -1.72
CA GLY A 226 3.33 -2.22 -0.45
C GLY A 226 4.26 -2.82 0.61
N THR A 227 4.28 -2.22 1.80
CA THR A 227 4.92 -2.78 2.99
C THR A 227 3.96 -2.74 4.17
N GLU A 228 4.10 -3.70 5.08
CA GLU A 228 3.29 -3.76 6.29
C GLU A 228 4.12 -4.14 7.50
N THR A 229 3.93 -3.35 8.55
CA THR A 229 4.33 -3.69 9.92
C THR A 229 3.10 -4.17 10.68
N ASN A 230 1.97 -3.42 10.58
CA ASN A 230 0.68 -3.78 11.14
C ASN A 230 -0.44 -3.04 10.38
N GLY A 231 -1.10 -3.73 9.45
CA GLY A 231 -2.22 -3.21 8.67
C GLY A 231 -1.85 -2.42 7.41
N SER A 232 -0.57 -2.13 7.15
CA SER A 232 -0.16 -1.17 6.11
C SER A 232 -0.24 -1.68 4.65
N ILE A 233 -0.57 -2.95 4.41
CA ILE A 233 -1.03 -3.51 3.12
C ILE A 233 -2.52 -3.76 3.20
N ILE A 234 -2.98 -4.37 4.28
CA ILE A 234 -4.35 -4.84 4.44
C ILE A 234 -5.33 -3.66 4.49
N CYS A 235 -5.08 -2.64 5.31
CA CYS A 235 -6.00 -1.51 5.43
C CYS A 235 -6.14 -0.68 4.14
N PRO A 236 -5.05 -0.23 3.47
CA PRO A 236 -5.21 0.46 2.19
C PRO A 236 -5.83 -0.43 1.11
N SER A 237 -5.60 -1.76 1.11
CA SER A 237 -6.28 -2.66 0.18
C SER A 237 -7.78 -2.77 0.47
N ASN A 238 -8.17 -2.88 1.76
CA ASN A 238 -9.55 -2.89 2.21
C ASN A 238 -10.33 -1.67 1.68
N VAL A 239 -9.86 -0.46 2.01
CA VAL A 239 -10.62 0.78 1.70
C VAL A 239 -10.51 1.23 0.24
N ASN A 240 -9.59 0.67 -0.53
CA ASN A 240 -9.46 0.93 -1.97
C ASN A 240 -10.05 -0.20 -2.83
N GLY A 241 -10.62 -1.26 -2.23
CA GLY A 241 -11.33 -2.32 -2.93
C GLY A 241 -10.45 -3.16 -3.84
N ILE A 242 -9.26 -3.51 -3.36
CA ILE A 242 -8.29 -4.35 -4.06
C ILE A 242 -7.84 -5.52 -3.19
N VAL A 243 -7.15 -6.48 -3.78
CA VAL A 243 -6.47 -7.55 -3.05
C VAL A 243 -5.14 -7.05 -2.51
N GLY A 244 -4.89 -7.30 -1.23
CA GLY A 244 -3.59 -7.09 -0.60
C GLY A 244 -3.16 -8.36 0.12
N PHE A 245 -1.92 -8.79 -0.12
CA PHE A 245 -1.37 -9.97 0.53
C PHE A 245 -0.15 -9.57 1.36
N LYS A 246 -0.22 -9.83 2.66
CA LYS A 246 0.88 -9.73 3.61
C LYS A 246 1.49 -11.12 3.82
N PRO A 247 2.66 -11.41 3.24
CA PRO A 247 3.32 -12.71 3.40
C PRO A 247 3.74 -12.97 4.85
N THR A 248 4.09 -14.21 5.14
CA THR A 248 4.86 -14.58 6.33
C THR A 248 6.12 -13.75 6.41
N VAL A 249 6.40 -13.14 7.57
CA VAL A 249 7.62 -12.34 7.80
C VAL A 249 8.85 -13.20 7.56
N GLY A 250 9.74 -12.70 6.71
CA GLY A 250 10.95 -13.41 6.28
C GLY A 250 10.80 -14.18 4.97
N LEU A 251 9.58 -14.39 4.43
CA LEU A 251 9.38 -14.96 3.10
C LEU A 251 9.91 -14.00 2.01
N VAL A 252 9.55 -12.73 2.11
CA VAL A 252 10.09 -11.65 1.29
C VAL A 252 11.15 -10.89 2.09
N SER A 253 12.30 -10.62 1.47
CA SER A 253 13.41 -9.94 2.13
C SER A 253 13.04 -8.52 2.55
N GLN A 254 13.43 -8.14 3.77
CA GLN A 254 13.31 -6.77 4.29
C GLN A 254 14.50 -5.86 3.89
N GLN A 255 15.53 -6.42 3.27
CA GLN A 255 16.75 -5.70 2.95
C GLN A 255 16.47 -4.55 1.97
N TYR A 256 17.05 -3.38 2.24
CA TYR A 256 16.91 -2.17 1.43
C TYR A 256 15.46 -1.63 1.36
N ILE A 257 14.75 -1.79 2.46
CA ILE A 257 13.45 -1.14 2.71
C ILE A 257 13.62 -0.23 3.92
N VAL A 258 13.16 1.02 3.85
CA VAL A 258 13.16 1.92 5.02
C VAL A 258 12.31 1.29 6.10
N PRO A 259 12.89 0.94 7.27
CA PRO A 259 12.29 0.03 8.23
C PRO A 259 11.42 0.71 9.28
N ILE A 260 10.58 -0.10 9.94
CA ILE A 260 10.02 0.16 11.27
C ILE A 260 10.47 -0.95 12.22
N SER A 261 10.29 -2.21 11.86
CA SER A 261 10.43 -3.35 12.77
C SER A 261 11.08 -4.54 12.08
N SER A 262 12.15 -5.04 12.65
CA SER A 262 12.83 -6.25 12.16
C SER A 262 12.01 -7.52 12.32
N THR A 263 11.01 -7.52 13.22
CA THR A 263 10.22 -8.72 13.54
C THR A 263 8.81 -8.72 12.92
N GLN A 264 8.33 -7.57 12.44
CA GLN A 264 6.98 -7.46 11.88
C GLN A 264 6.95 -7.01 10.42
N ASP A 265 7.97 -6.25 9.94
CA ASP A 265 7.97 -5.72 8.58
C ASP A 265 8.00 -6.82 7.54
N THR A 266 7.19 -6.65 6.50
CA THR A 266 7.26 -7.40 5.25
C THR A 266 6.78 -6.54 4.09
N ALA A 267 7.26 -6.83 2.89
CA ALA A 267 6.66 -6.31 1.66
C ALA A 267 5.67 -7.32 1.09
N GLY A 268 4.69 -6.85 0.35
CA GLY A 268 3.71 -7.73 -0.28
C GLY A 268 2.99 -7.09 -1.46
N PRO A 269 2.42 -7.93 -2.34
CA PRO A 269 1.72 -7.49 -3.55
C PRO A 269 0.34 -6.90 -3.23
N MET A 270 -0.01 -5.85 -3.97
CA MET A 270 -1.31 -5.20 -3.97
C MET A 270 -1.81 -5.16 -5.42
N THR A 271 -2.93 -5.84 -5.71
CA THR A 271 -3.40 -6.10 -7.08
C THR A 271 -4.92 -6.11 -7.16
N LYS A 272 -5.48 -6.15 -8.36
CA LYS A 272 -6.94 -6.25 -8.56
C LYS A 272 -7.49 -7.65 -8.26
N THR A 273 -6.65 -8.69 -8.31
CA THR A 273 -7.07 -10.11 -8.17
C THR A 273 -6.06 -10.91 -7.37
N VAL A 274 -6.51 -11.98 -6.72
CA VAL A 274 -5.64 -12.89 -5.97
C VAL A 274 -4.60 -13.56 -6.87
N ARG A 275 -4.97 -13.93 -8.12
CA ARG A 275 -4.00 -14.49 -9.08
C ARG A 275 -2.89 -13.49 -9.41
N GLY A 276 -3.21 -12.20 -9.55
CA GLY A 276 -2.21 -11.16 -9.75
C GLY A 276 -1.25 -11.03 -8.56
N ALA A 277 -1.78 -11.17 -7.33
CA ALA A 277 -0.94 -11.15 -6.12
C ALA A 277 0.02 -12.35 -6.07
N ALA A 278 -0.46 -13.55 -6.41
CA ALA A 278 0.37 -14.74 -6.51
C ALA A 278 1.50 -14.58 -7.53
N MET A 279 1.18 -14.15 -8.75
CA MET A 279 2.19 -13.92 -9.81
C MET A 279 3.27 -12.91 -9.40
N MET A 280 2.92 -11.90 -8.62
CA MET A 280 3.93 -10.96 -8.08
C MET A 280 4.75 -11.60 -6.97
N LEU A 281 4.12 -12.37 -6.07
CA LEU A 281 4.83 -13.02 -4.97
C LEU A 281 5.84 -14.04 -5.47
N ASP A 282 5.53 -14.83 -6.52
CA ASP A 282 6.45 -15.77 -7.18
C ASP A 282 7.79 -15.12 -7.56
N ALA A 283 7.74 -13.83 -7.94
CA ALA A 283 8.93 -13.07 -8.32
C ALA A 283 9.60 -12.35 -7.14
N MET A 284 8.92 -12.20 -5.99
CA MET A 284 9.39 -11.41 -4.84
C MET A 284 10.11 -12.25 -3.78
N ASP A 285 9.79 -13.54 -3.67
CA ASP A 285 10.18 -14.37 -2.51
C ASP A 285 11.48 -15.15 -2.68
N ASN A 286 12.12 -15.12 -3.84
CA ASN A 286 13.32 -15.89 -4.16
C ASN A 286 13.20 -17.42 -3.96
N GLN A 287 11.98 -17.95 -3.86
CA GLN A 287 11.69 -19.38 -3.85
C GLN A 287 11.12 -19.76 -5.22
N ASP A 288 11.51 -20.88 -5.75
CA ASP A 288 10.99 -21.38 -7.03
C ASP A 288 9.61 -22.05 -6.81
N ILE A 289 8.63 -21.23 -6.39
CA ILE A 289 7.26 -21.65 -6.09
C ILE A 289 6.31 -20.95 -7.05
N ASP A 290 5.44 -21.70 -7.72
CA ASP A 290 4.27 -21.17 -8.44
C ASP A 290 3.05 -21.21 -7.51
N TYR A 291 2.79 -20.11 -6.79
CA TYR A 291 1.66 -20.02 -5.87
C TYR A 291 0.30 -20.16 -6.58
N ALA A 292 0.21 -19.80 -7.85
CA ALA A 292 -1.03 -19.90 -8.62
C ALA A 292 -1.29 -21.31 -9.18
N ALA A 293 -0.31 -22.20 -9.19
CA ALA A 293 -0.45 -23.56 -9.72
C ALA A 293 -1.50 -24.40 -8.98
N ALA A 294 -1.68 -24.14 -7.67
CA ALA A 294 -2.64 -24.85 -6.83
C ALA A 294 -4.04 -24.20 -6.78
N PHE A 295 -4.30 -23.15 -7.56
CA PHE A 295 -5.56 -22.43 -7.51
C PHE A 295 -6.71 -23.21 -8.11
N ASP A 296 -7.67 -23.57 -7.24
CA ASP A 296 -8.92 -24.23 -7.59
C ASP A 296 -10.09 -23.50 -6.92
N ALA A 297 -11.11 -23.14 -7.70
CA ALA A 297 -12.33 -22.54 -7.16
C ALA A 297 -13.07 -23.46 -6.18
N ALA A 298 -12.83 -24.77 -6.24
CA ALA A 298 -13.41 -25.76 -5.34
C ALA A 298 -12.62 -25.93 -4.01
N THR A 299 -11.53 -25.19 -3.81
CA THR A 299 -10.68 -25.31 -2.60
C THR A 299 -11.46 -25.15 -1.28
N LEU A 300 -12.53 -24.35 -1.26
CA LEU A 300 -13.36 -24.16 -0.05
C LEU A 300 -14.23 -25.37 0.31
N LYS A 301 -14.42 -26.32 -0.60
CA LYS A 301 -15.29 -27.47 -0.33
C LYS A 301 -14.76 -28.35 0.79
N GLY A 302 -15.56 -28.47 1.86
CA GLY A 302 -15.24 -29.24 3.06
C GLY A 302 -14.27 -28.55 4.02
N LYS A 303 -13.76 -27.36 3.68
CA LYS A 303 -12.90 -26.60 4.58
C LYS A 303 -13.69 -26.04 5.75
N ARG A 304 -13.09 -26.08 6.93
CA ARG A 304 -13.64 -25.55 8.17
C ARG A 304 -13.10 -24.14 8.39
N VAL A 305 -13.99 -23.17 8.50
CA VAL A 305 -13.65 -21.73 8.54
C VAL A 305 -13.98 -21.18 9.92
N GLY A 306 -12.99 -20.75 10.67
CA GLY A 306 -13.15 -20.09 11.97
C GLY A 306 -13.58 -18.64 11.80
N VAL A 307 -14.82 -18.34 12.10
CA VAL A 307 -15.42 -17.00 11.96
C VAL A 307 -15.19 -16.21 13.24
N MET A 308 -14.32 -15.20 13.19
CA MET A 308 -13.93 -14.40 14.37
C MET A 308 -14.99 -13.33 14.66
N ARG A 309 -16.13 -13.71 15.27
CA ARG A 309 -17.25 -12.80 15.60
C ARG A 309 -16.84 -11.67 16.53
N PHE A 310 -15.96 -11.93 17.47
CA PHE A 310 -15.42 -10.92 18.38
C PHE A 310 -14.67 -9.78 17.66
N ALA A 311 -14.35 -9.93 16.38
CA ALA A 311 -13.62 -8.95 15.57
C ALA A 311 -14.46 -8.30 14.46
N GLU A 312 -15.76 -8.54 14.38
CA GLU A 312 -16.62 -7.95 13.31
C GLU A 312 -16.95 -6.47 13.50
N GLY A 313 -16.65 -5.93 14.70
CA GLY A 313 -16.90 -4.54 15.03
C GLY A 313 -18.37 -4.26 15.34
N SER A 314 -18.81 -3.01 15.15
CA SER A 314 -20.15 -2.56 15.48
C SER A 314 -20.86 -1.80 14.35
N ASN A 315 -20.35 -1.89 13.12
CA ASN A 315 -20.98 -1.26 11.96
C ASN A 315 -21.87 -2.29 11.26
N ASP A 316 -23.18 -2.06 11.27
CA ASP A 316 -24.18 -2.99 10.74
C ASP A 316 -23.99 -3.29 9.25
N ASP A 317 -23.51 -2.33 8.44
CA ASP A 317 -23.29 -2.53 7.01
C ASP A 317 -22.05 -3.41 6.76
N ILE A 318 -20.99 -3.26 7.57
CA ILE A 318 -19.81 -4.16 7.51
C ILE A 318 -20.24 -5.57 7.91
N ILE A 319 -21.00 -5.72 9.01
CA ILE A 319 -21.50 -7.00 9.49
C ILE A 319 -22.38 -7.68 8.44
N ALA A 320 -23.27 -6.93 7.78
CA ALA A 320 -24.09 -7.44 6.68
C ALA A 320 -23.26 -7.92 5.51
N GLY A 321 -22.28 -7.13 5.04
CA GLY A 321 -21.36 -7.51 3.96
C GLY A 321 -20.50 -8.73 4.29
N PHE A 322 -20.07 -8.83 5.56
CA PHE A 322 -19.32 -9.98 6.08
C PHE A 322 -20.19 -11.25 6.10
N ASN A 323 -21.44 -11.17 6.60
CA ASN A 323 -22.38 -12.29 6.59
C ASN A 323 -22.74 -12.77 5.18
N ASP A 324 -22.92 -11.84 4.23
CA ASP A 324 -23.11 -12.18 2.81
C ASP A 324 -21.91 -12.93 2.24
N SER A 325 -20.70 -12.56 2.64
CA SER A 325 -19.45 -13.19 2.22
C SER A 325 -19.28 -14.58 2.83
N LEU A 326 -19.64 -14.75 4.10
CA LEU A 326 -19.69 -16.05 4.77
C LEU A 326 -20.70 -16.98 4.06
N LYS A 327 -21.87 -16.44 3.69
CA LYS A 327 -22.85 -17.21 2.93
C LYS A 327 -22.34 -17.65 1.56
N ALA A 328 -21.52 -16.85 0.89
CA ALA A 328 -20.87 -17.27 -0.37
C ALA A 328 -19.90 -18.42 -0.13
N MET A 329 -19.12 -18.41 0.97
CA MET A 329 -18.23 -19.52 1.34
C MET A 329 -19.02 -20.81 1.65
N GLU A 330 -20.13 -20.73 2.40
CA GLU A 330 -21.01 -21.88 2.64
C GLU A 330 -21.55 -22.45 1.33
N ASN A 331 -22.01 -21.60 0.41
CA ASN A 331 -22.50 -22.03 -0.89
C ASN A 331 -21.39 -22.70 -1.75
N ALA A 332 -20.13 -22.33 -1.55
CA ALA A 332 -18.95 -22.98 -2.11
C ALA A 332 -18.56 -24.29 -1.39
N GLY A 333 -19.28 -24.66 -0.33
CA GLY A 333 -19.11 -25.93 0.39
C GLY A 333 -18.25 -25.84 1.64
N ALA A 334 -17.91 -24.65 2.15
CA ALA A 334 -17.23 -24.47 3.41
C ALA A 334 -18.14 -24.75 4.61
N VAL A 335 -17.55 -25.13 5.75
CA VAL A 335 -18.22 -25.32 7.03
C VAL A 335 -17.82 -24.19 7.97
N LEU A 336 -18.76 -23.32 8.33
CA LEU A 336 -18.50 -22.20 9.23
C LEU A 336 -18.49 -22.66 10.68
N VAL A 337 -17.52 -22.19 11.45
CA VAL A 337 -17.35 -22.45 12.89
C VAL A 337 -17.24 -21.09 13.59
N GLU A 338 -18.28 -20.73 14.35
CA GLU A 338 -18.34 -19.44 15.03
C GLU A 338 -17.38 -19.37 16.22
N ILE A 339 -16.59 -18.31 16.29
CA ILE A 339 -15.69 -17.98 17.40
C ILE A 339 -16.20 -16.66 18.00
N GLU A 340 -17.10 -16.78 18.98
CA GLU A 340 -17.78 -15.65 19.59
C GLU A 340 -16.86 -14.80 20.46
N GLU A 341 -15.97 -15.45 21.20
CA GLU A 341 -15.05 -14.81 22.13
C GLU A 341 -13.65 -15.42 22.01
N PHE A 342 -12.64 -14.58 22.06
CA PHE A 342 -11.25 -14.99 22.21
C PHE A 342 -10.48 -13.89 22.91
N THR A 343 -9.83 -14.25 24.03
CA THR A 343 -9.02 -13.31 24.81
C THR A 343 -7.53 -13.60 24.58
N ARG A 344 -6.80 -12.58 24.17
CA ARG A 344 -5.34 -12.62 24.09
C ARG A 344 -4.76 -12.59 25.50
N ASP A 345 -4.10 -13.69 25.90
CA ASP A 345 -3.50 -13.83 27.24
C ASP A 345 -2.10 -13.18 27.29
N VAL A 346 -2.08 -11.85 27.15
CA VAL A 346 -0.86 -11.05 27.28
C VAL A 346 -1.18 -9.81 28.11
N GLU A 347 -0.64 -9.75 29.30
CA GLU A 347 -0.79 -8.59 30.16
C GLU A 347 -0.19 -7.33 29.51
N ASN A 348 -0.94 -6.23 29.49
CA ASN A 348 -0.53 -4.94 28.91
C ASN A 348 -0.12 -5.06 27.42
N TYR A 349 -0.79 -5.91 26.66
CA TYR A 349 -0.47 -6.21 25.26
C TYR A 349 -0.22 -4.95 24.42
N GLY A 350 -1.10 -3.94 24.49
CA GLY A 350 -0.97 -2.73 23.69
C GLY A 350 0.34 -1.99 23.94
N GLN A 351 0.73 -1.82 25.22
CA GLN A 351 1.98 -1.17 25.58
C GLN A 351 3.20 -2.00 25.16
N LYS A 352 3.19 -3.32 25.42
CA LYS A 352 4.28 -4.21 25.03
C LYS A 352 4.49 -4.23 23.51
N SER A 353 3.39 -4.30 22.74
CA SER A 353 3.44 -4.28 21.27
C SER A 353 4.02 -2.95 20.76
N TYR A 354 3.60 -1.83 21.34
CA TYR A 354 4.11 -0.52 20.99
C TYR A 354 5.60 -0.35 21.36
N ASP A 355 5.98 -0.81 22.55
CA ASP A 355 7.38 -0.77 22.99
C ASP A 355 8.31 -1.57 22.06
N VAL A 356 7.89 -2.75 21.60
CA VAL A 356 8.66 -3.55 20.63
C VAL A 356 8.95 -2.72 19.38
N LEU A 357 7.94 -2.05 18.81
CA LEU A 357 8.12 -1.21 17.64
C LEU A 357 9.06 -0.03 17.89
N LEU A 358 8.97 0.64 19.05
CA LEU A 358 9.83 1.77 19.39
C LEU A 358 11.30 1.36 19.48
N TYR A 359 11.60 0.22 20.13
CA TYR A 359 12.97 -0.31 20.23
C TYR A 359 13.54 -0.68 18.86
N GLU A 360 12.75 -1.41 18.06
CA GLU A 360 13.19 -1.89 16.76
C GLU A 360 13.34 -0.75 15.77
N PHE A 361 12.41 0.23 15.76
CA PHE A 361 12.48 1.38 14.90
C PHE A 361 13.77 2.16 15.07
N LYS A 362 14.16 2.48 16.32
CA LYS A 362 15.43 3.16 16.58
C LYS A 362 16.61 2.38 16.00
N ALA A 363 16.71 1.10 16.36
CA ALA A 363 17.87 0.29 15.98
C ALA A 363 17.96 0.10 14.45
N THR A 364 16.85 -0.26 13.81
CA THR A 364 16.84 -0.55 12.37
C THR A 364 16.94 0.71 11.51
N LEU A 365 16.35 1.83 11.96
CA LEU A 365 16.44 3.10 11.24
C LEU A 365 17.84 3.72 11.37
N ASP A 366 18.49 3.62 12.54
CA ASP A 366 19.88 4.04 12.71
C ASP A 366 20.80 3.29 11.75
N ASP A 367 20.65 1.96 11.63
CA ASP A 367 21.41 1.14 10.69
C ASP A 367 21.13 1.53 9.22
N TYR A 368 19.85 1.75 8.84
CA TYR A 368 19.48 2.17 7.49
C TYR A 368 20.09 3.54 7.12
N LEU A 369 19.96 4.51 8.01
CA LEU A 369 20.49 5.87 7.77
C LEU A 369 22.03 5.88 7.74
N ALA A 370 22.70 5.07 8.53
CA ALA A 370 24.15 4.93 8.50
C ALA A 370 24.67 4.40 7.15
N ASP A 371 23.89 3.52 6.48
CA ASP A 371 24.21 2.92 5.17
C ASP A 371 23.77 3.80 3.97
N ALA A 372 22.97 4.83 4.18
CA ALA A 372 22.45 5.70 3.12
C ALA A 372 23.58 6.43 2.34
N PRO A 373 23.35 6.84 1.08
CA PRO A 373 24.30 7.61 0.29
C PRO A 373 24.77 8.89 0.99
N SER A 374 25.97 9.36 0.67
CA SER A 374 26.55 10.59 1.29
C SER A 374 25.76 11.88 1.05
N THR A 375 24.84 11.86 0.10
CA THR A 375 23.86 12.92 -0.20
C THR A 375 22.81 13.07 0.88
N VAL A 376 22.53 12.02 1.64
CA VAL A 376 21.59 12.01 2.77
C VAL A 376 22.28 12.59 4.00
N GLN A 377 21.72 13.63 4.61
CA GLN A 377 22.33 14.32 5.74
C GLN A 377 22.13 13.61 7.09
N PRO A 378 20.90 13.22 7.52
CA PRO A 378 20.72 12.46 8.76
C PRO A 378 21.35 11.06 8.65
N ARG A 379 22.14 10.68 9.67
CA ARG A 379 22.82 9.39 9.78
C ARG A 379 22.33 8.57 10.97
N SER A 380 21.35 9.09 11.70
CA SER A 380 20.71 8.45 12.84
C SER A 380 19.34 9.04 13.08
N LEU A 381 18.51 8.36 13.87
CA LEU A 381 17.20 8.86 14.31
C LEU A 381 17.33 10.20 15.05
N GLU A 382 18.36 10.37 15.88
CA GLU A 382 18.63 11.65 16.57
C GLU A 382 18.83 12.80 15.59
N GLN A 383 19.63 12.57 14.53
CA GLN A 383 19.89 13.58 13.51
C GLN A 383 18.65 13.83 12.64
N LEU A 384 17.83 12.79 12.39
CA LEU A 384 16.57 12.91 11.67
C LEU A 384 15.57 13.78 12.45
N ILE A 385 15.41 13.56 13.75
CA ILE A 385 14.57 14.40 14.64
C ILE A 385 15.01 15.86 14.56
N ALA A 386 16.33 16.12 14.63
CA ALA A 386 16.88 17.46 14.51
C ALA A 386 16.66 18.07 13.12
N PHE A 387 16.74 17.28 12.06
CA PHE A 387 16.43 17.71 10.69
C PHE A 387 14.97 18.13 10.57
N ASN A 388 14.03 17.29 11.00
CA ASN A 388 12.60 17.55 10.93
C ASN A 388 12.22 18.84 11.67
N ALA A 389 12.83 19.10 12.84
CA ALA A 389 12.58 20.33 13.61
C ALA A 389 13.02 21.61 12.88
N ASN A 390 13.94 21.50 11.90
CA ASN A 390 14.46 22.63 11.13
C ASN A 390 13.86 22.72 9.71
N GLU A 391 13.09 21.72 9.25
CA GLU A 391 12.41 21.70 7.94
C GLU A 391 10.91 21.97 8.16
N PRO A 392 10.42 23.19 7.88
CA PRO A 392 9.05 23.58 8.24
C PRO A 392 7.96 22.68 7.64
N ARG A 393 8.23 22.05 6.49
CA ARG A 393 7.23 21.19 5.83
C ARG A 393 7.10 19.84 6.50
N GLU A 394 8.17 19.34 7.14
CA GLU A 394 8.13 18.06 7.84
C GLU A 394 7.07 18.04 8.95
N LEU A 395 7.00 19.09 9.76
CA LEU A 395 6.09 19.18 10.90
C LEU A 395 4.83 20.03 10.63
N SER A 396 4.48 20.26 9.35
CA SER A 396 3.39 21.18 8.98
C SER A 396 1.99 20.65 9.29
N VAL A 397 1.79 19.34 9.41
CA VAL A 397 0.48 18.70 9.63
C VAL A 397 0.39 18.02 11.00
N PHE A 398 1.45 17.32 11.42
CA PHE A 398 1.55 16.65 12.72
C PHE A 398 3.02 16.60 13.17
N ASP A 399 3.23 16.35 14.45
CA ASP A 399 4.54 16.34 15.11
C ASP A 399 5.36 15.04 14.83
N GLN A 400 6.32 14.73 15.72
CA GLN A 400 7.21 13.56 15.61
C GLN A 400 7.36 12.82 16.95
N ASP A 401 6.33 12.83 17.77
CA ASP A 401 6.34 12.28 19.13
C ASP A 401 6.76 10.79 19.19
N ILE A 402 6.38 9.97 18.19
CA ILE A 402 6.82 8.56 18.11
C ILE A 402 8.34 8.47 17.91
N MET A 403 8.92 9.31 17.05
CA MET A 403 10.38 9.33 16.82
C MET A 403 11.12 9.71 18.10
N GLU A 404 10.63 10.71 18.84
CA GLU A 404 11.20 11.13 20.11
C GLU A 404 11.09 10.04 21.19
N LEU A 405 9.95 9.35 21.26
CA LEU A 405 9.76 8.18 22.13
C LEU A 405 10.70 7.02 21.75
N ALA A 406 10.83 6.71 20.46
CA ALA A 406 11.77 5.69 20.00
C ALA A 406 13.22 6.05 20.33
N GLN A 407 13.62 7.33 20.15
CA GLN A 407 14.95 7.81 20.49
C GLN A 407 15.29 7.60 21.99
N SER A 408 14.27 7.64 22.85
CA SER A 408 14.46 7.40 24.31
C SER A 408 14.72 5.94 24.68
N LYS A 409 14.49 4.98 23.74
CA LYS A 409 14.68 3.55 24.00
C LYS A 409 16.16 3.15 23.98
N GLY A 410 16.48 2.11 24.73
CA GLY A 410 17.81 1.53 24.81
C GLY A 410 18.09 0.50 23.71
N SER A 411 18.86 -0.51 24.07
CA SER A 411 19.32 -1.54 23.11
C SER A 411 18.32 -2.71 23.00
N LEU A 412 18.34 -3.41 21.87
CA LEU A 412 17.56 -4.64 21.64
C LEU A 412 17.97 -5.82 22.58
N SER A 413 19.02 -5.66 23.40
CA SER A 413 19.41 -6.64 24.43
C SER A 413 18.77 -6.38 25.79
N GLU A 414 18.02 -5.31 25.98
CA GLU A 414 17.34 -5.03 27.23
C GLU A 414 16.25 -6.05 27.52
N GLU A 415 16.17 -6.50 28.78
CA GLU A 415 15.20 -7.50 29.23
C GLU A 415 13.75 -7.07 28.95
N ALA A 416 13.46 -5.77 29.08
CA ALA A 416 12.15 -5.20 28.80
C ALA A 416 11.71 -5.46 27.35
N TYR A 417 12.61 -5.21 26.38
CA TYR A 417 12.35 -5.49 24.96
C TYR A 417 12.24 -6.99 24.69
N VAL A 418 13.21 -7.79 25.17
CA VAL A 418 13.25 -9.24 24.92
C VAL A 418 11.97 -9.91 25.43
N THR A 419 11.54 -9.55 26.65
CA THR A 419 10.31 -10.08 27.26
C THR A 419 9.07 -9.61 26.51
N ALA A 420 8.95 -8.32 26.23
CA ALA A 420 7.80 -7.77 25.48
C ALA A 420 7.62 -8.43 24.12
N LYS A 421 8.72 -8.58 23.36
CA LYS A 421 8.72 -9.25 22.06
C LYS A 421 8.24 -10.71 22.16
N ALA A 422 8.82 -11.47 23.08
CA ALA A 422 8.44 -12.88 23.28
C ALA A 422 6.95 -13.02 23.64
N ASP A 423 6.45 -12.17 24.54
CA ASP A 423 5.05 -12.18 24.98
C ASP A 423 4.08 -11.86 23.86
N VAL A 424 4.33 -10.76 23.09
CA VAL A 424 3.40 -10.35 22.03
C VAL A 424 3.38 -11.33 20.86
N GLN A 425 4.55 -11.86 20.46
CA GLN A 425 4.64 -12.84 19.38
C GLN A 425 3.97 -14.17 19.76
N ARG A 426 4.20 -14.64 20.99
CA ARG A 426 3.56 -15.85 21.49
C ARG A 426 2.03 -15.66 21.58
N GLY A 427 1.57 -14.57 22.18
CA GLY A 427 0.14 -14.31 22.40
C GLY A 427 -0.65 -14.04 21.12
N THR A 428 -0.01 -13.67 20.00
CA THR A 428 -0.67 -13.49 18.71
C THR A 428 -0.51 -14.70 17.79
N GLY A 429 0.63 -15.40 17.86
CA GLY A 429 0.94 -16.60 17.07
C GLY A 429 0.46 -17.88 17.75
N VAL A 430 1.34 -18.53 18.52
CA VAL A 430 1.11 -19.86 19.11
C VAL A 430 -0.12 -19.90 20.02
N ASP A 431 -0.27 -18.90 20.90
CA ASP A 431 -1.39 -18.78 21.84
C ASP A 431 -2.56 -17.92 21.25
N GLY A 432 -2.41 -17.42 20.03
CA GLY A 432 -3.39 -16.68 19.27
C GLY A 432 -3.94 -17.48 18.09
N ILE A 433 -3.42 -17.22 16.87
CA ILE A 433 -3.88 -17.86 15.62
C ILE A 433 -3.81 -19.37 15.70
N ASP A 434 -2.65 -19.96 16.05
CA ASP A 434 -2.47 -21.43 16.10
C ASP A 434 -3.37 -22.08 17.15
N LYS A 435 -3.62 -21.41 18.27
CA LYS A 435 -4.55 -21.89 19.30
C LYS A 435 -5.99 -21.90 18.77
N MET A 436 -6.46 -20.83 18.12
CA MET A 436 -7.80 -20.80 17.53
C MET A 436 -7.96 -21.88 16.45
N LEU A 437 -7.00 -22.01 15.51
CA LEU A 437 -7.04 -23.06 14.49
C LEU A 437 -7.18 -24.47 15.11
N ARG A 438 -6.41 -24.75 16.14
CA ARG A 438 -6.39 -26.06 16.81
C ARG A 438 -7.63 -26.32 17.66
N GLU A 439 -8.06 -25.37 18.51
CA GLU A 439 -9.15 -25.57 19.48
C GLU A 439 -10.52 -25.66 18.79
N TYR A 440 -10.71 -24.91 17.71
CA TYR A 440 -11.95 -24.93 16.92
C TYR A 440 -11.90 -25.92 15.76
N ASP A 441 -10.76 -26.61 15.56
CA ASP A 441 -10.54 -27.55 14.46
C ASP A 441 -10.91 -26.92 13.10
N VAL A 442 -10.24 -25.80 12.76
CA VAL A 442 -10.50 -25.02 11.53
C VAL A 442 -9.23 -24.87 10.69
N ASP A 443 -9.40 -24.78 9.36
CA ASP A 443 -8.31 -24.68 8.40
C ASP A 443 -7.80 -23.22 8.26
N MET A 444 -8.66 -22.24 8.53
CA MET A 444 -8.39 -20.81 8.39
C MET A 444 -9.23 -19.99 9.36
N LEU A 445 -8.81 -18.76 9.62
CA LEU A 445 -9.57 -17.74 10.38
C LEU A 445 -10.00 -16.62 9.44
N VAL A 446 -11.22 -16.11 9.63
CA VAL A 446 -11.77 -15.02 8.83
C VAL A 446 -12.38 -13.92 9.70
N SER A 447 -12.26 -12.68 9.21
CA SER A 447 -12.87 -11.48 9.80
C SER A 447 -13.09 -10.41 8.72
N PRO A 448 -13.81 -9.32 8.98
CA PRO A 448 -13.64 -8.11 8.17
C PRO A 448 -12.17 -7.67 8.17
N SER A 449 -11.73 -6.97 7.11
CA SER A 449 -10.32 -6.54 6.99
C SER A 449 -10.04 -5.22 7.71
N GLY A 450 -11.05 -4.40 7.90
CA GLY A 450 -10.92 -3.10 8.52
C GLY A 450 -12.25 -2.33 8.53
N PRO A 451 -12.22 -1.07 9.01
CA PRO A 451 -13.38 -0.19 9.00
C PRO A 451 -13.67 0.34 7.60
N VAL A 452 -14.84 0.99 7.43
CA VAL A 452 -15.11 1.88 6.30
C VAL A 452 -14.17 3.08 6.39
N ALA A 453 -13.62 3.54 5.26
CA ALA A 453 -12.71 4.68 5.23
C ALA A 453 -13.32 5.93 5.90
N SER A 454 -12.63 6.47 6.89
CA SER A 454 -12.96 7.74 7.55
C SER A 454 -12.69 8.93 6.61
N ARG A 455 -13.13 10.13 6.98
CA ARG A 455 -12.72 11.35 6.28
C ARG A 455 -11.24 11.65 6.51
N ILE A 456 -10.59 12.26 5.51
CA ILE A 456 -9.29 12.86 5.70
C ILE A 456 -9.46 14.05 6.64
N ASP A 457 -8.80 14.02 7.79
CA ASP A 457 -8.91 15.07 8.81
C ASP A 457 -7.51 15.53 9.26
N PRO A 458 -6.99 16.63 8.69
CA PRO A 458 -5.68 17.16 9.08
C PRO A 458 -5.70 17.91 10.43
N VAL A 459 -6.86 17.99 11.11
CA VAL A 459 -7.01 18.64 12.41
C VAL A 459 -6.97 17.63 13.55
N ASN A 460 -7.62 16.46 13.36
CA ASN A 460 -7.74 15.44 14.40
C ASN A 460 -6.93 14.18 14.11
N GLY A 461 -6.21 14.13 12.98
CA GLY A 461 -5.49 12.93 12.55
C GLY A 461 -6.41 11.82 12.05
N ASP A 462 -5.94 10.59 12.08
CA ASP A 462 -6.71 9.41 11.67
C ASP A 462 -7.74 9.03 12.74
N VAL A 463 -9.00 9.41 12.54
CA VAL A 463 -10.10 9.07 13.43
C VAL A 463 -10.93 7.93 12.83
N TRP A 464 -10.90 6.76 13.46
CA TRP A 464 -11.65 5.58 13.07
C TRP A 464 -12.75 5.31 14.10
N PRO A 465 -14.04 5.58 13.78
CA PRO A 465 -15.13 5.48 14.76
C PRO A 465 -15.35 4.09 15.34
N SER A 466 -15.07 3.05 14.54
CA SER A 466 -15.19 1.66 14.95
C SER A 466 -14.20 0.84 14.13
N TRP A 467 -13.30 0.14 14.78
CA TRP A 467 -12.41 -0.77 14.10
C TRP A 467 -13.03 -2.17 14.01
N ALA A 468 -13.11 -2.69 12.80
CA ALA A 468 -13.44 -4.08 12.52
C ALA A 468 -12.18 -4.80 12.04
N GLY A 469 -12.07 -6.10 12.33
CA GLY A 469 -10.97 -6.93 11.86
C GLY A 469 -9.97 -7.36 12.93
N ALA A 470 -9.32 -8.48 12.67
CA ALA A 470 -8.37 -9.15 13.55
C ALA A 470 -6.93 -9.18 13.00
N GLY A 471 -6.62 -8.38 11.98
CA GLY A 471 -5.34 -8.42 11.25
C GLY A 471 -4.10 -8.25 12.14
N SER A 472 -4.22 -7.56 13.29
CA SER A 472 -3.13 -7.40 14.25
C SER A 472 -2.58 -8.73 14.81
N TYR A 473 -3.37 -9.79 14.82
CA TYR A 473 -2.87 -11.12 15.19
C TYR A 473 -1.83 -11.60 14.18
N ALA A 474 -2.16 -11.58 12.89
CA ALA A 474 -1.25 -12.01 11.83
C ALA A 474 -0.04 -11.07 11.66
N ALA A 475 -0.24 -9.75 11.85
CA ALA A 475 0.83 -8.77 11.73
C ALA A 475 1.92 -8.99 12.80
N VAL A 476 1.54 -9.04 14.08
CA VAL A 476 2.48 -9.17 15.22
C VAL A 476 3.09 -10.57 15.30
N ALA A 477 2.32 -11.61 14.95
CA ALA A 477 2.84 -12.98 14.85
C ALA A 477 3.80 -13.18 13.66
N GLY A 478 3.73 -12.29 12.65
CA GLY A 478 4.44 -12.45 11.38
C GLY A 478 3.85 -13.54 10.48
N TYR A 479 2.55 -13.84 10.60
CA TYR A 479 1.84 -14.88 9.86
C TYR A 479 1.19 -14.35 8.59
N PRO A 480 0.87 -15.20 7.58
CA PRO A 480 0.29 -14.75 6.31
C PRO A 480 -1.13 -14.23 6.50
N HIS A 481 -1.48 -13.20 5.74
CA HIS A 481 -2.77 -12.54 5.77
C HIS A 481 -3.13 -11.98 4.38
N ILE A 482 -4.33 -12.28 3.90
CA ILE A 482 -4.86 -11.70 2.66
C ILE A 482 -6.15 -10.94 2.95
N THR A 483 -6.35 -9.81 2.25
CA THR A 483 -7.66 -9.16 2.13
C THR A 483 -8.16 -9.27 0.69
N VAL A 484 -9.43 -9.63 0.55
CA VAL A 484 -10.12 -9.72 -0.74
C VAL A 484 -11.39 -8.87 -0.69
N PRO A 485 -11.73 -8.08 -1.73
CA PRO A 485 -12.94 -7.24 -1.72
C PRO A 485 -14.21 -8.03 -1.40
N MET A 486 -15.03 -7.53 -0.46
CA MET A 486 -16.33 -8.13 -0.12
C MET A 486 -17.53 -7.22 -0.41
N GLY A 487 -17.32 -6.16 -1.19
CA GLY A 487 -18.34 -5.18 -1.57
C GLY A 487 -18.01 -3.78 -1.09
N ASP A 488 -19.04 -2.98 -0.84
CA ASP A 488 -18.90 -1.61 -0.37
C ASP A 488 -19.98 -1.22 0.63
N VAL A 489 -19.67 -0.21 1.44
CA VAL A 489 -20.62 0.51 2.29
C VAL A 489 -20.76 1.91 1.72
N HIS A 490 -21.91 2.18 1.14
CA HIS A 490 -22.21 3.50 0.57
C HIS A 490 -21.20 3.99 -0.48
N GLY A 491 -20.66 3.08 -1.29
CA GLY A 491 -19.69 3.37 -2.34
C GLY A 491 -18.23 3.42 -1.88
N VAL A 492 -17.96 3.10 -0.60
CA VAL A 492 -16.62 2.93 -0.05
C VAL A 492 -16.35 1.45 0.17
N PRO A 493 -15.32 0.86 -0.45
CA PRO A 493 -15.04 -0.56 -0.37
C PRO A 493 -14.78 -1.07 1.04
N ILE A 494 -15.10 -2.35 1.24
CA ILE A 494 -14.75 -3.16 2.41
C ILE A 494 -14.16 -4.49 1.97
N GLY A 495 -13.30 -5.08 2.81
CA GLY A 495 -12.56 -6.29 2.51
C GLY A 495 -12.81 -7.41 3.51
N PHE A 496 -12.62 -8.64 3.03
CA PHE A 496 -12.70 -9.89 3.75
C PHE A 496 -11.29 -10.43 4.00
N SER A 497 -10.94 -10.65 5.25
CA SER A 497 -9.63 -11.15 5.70
C SER A 497 -9.63 -12.66 5.86
N ILE A 498 -8.56 -13.30 5.38
CA ILE A 498 -8.24 -14.71 5.61
C ILE A 498 -6.82 -14.79 6.17
N MET A 499 -6.68 -15.53 7.26
CA MET A 499 -5.41 -15.76 7.97
C MET A 499 -5.23 -17.24 8.27
N ALA A 500 -3.99 -17.70 8.32
CA ALA A 500 -3.64 -19.06 8.74
C ALA A 500 -2.32 -19.08 9.52
N SER A 501 -1.80 -20.25 9.82
CA SER A 501 -0.56 -20.43 10.58
C SER A 501 0.68 -19.98 9.79
N LYS A 502 1.79 -19.81 10.48
CA LYS A 502 3.07 -19.38 9.89
C LYS A 502 3.49 -20.30 8.75
N GLY A 503 3.84 -19.70 7.61
CA GLY A 503 4.32 -20.44 6.42
C GLY A 503 3.20 -21.04 5.55
N GLN A 504 1.93 -20.81 5.87
CA GLN A 504 0.80 -21.25 5.05
C GLN A 504 0.39 -20.18 4.00
N ASP A 505 1.39 -19.58 3.37
CA ASP A 505 1.21 -18.50 2.38
C ASP A 505 0.45 -19.00 1.14
N ALA A 506 0.80 -20.19 0.64
CA ALA A 506 0.15 -20.81 -0.51
C ALA A 506 -1.32 -21.16 -0.21
N GLU A 507 -1.59 -21.70 0.99
CA GLU A 507 -2.94 -22.01 1.43
C GLU A 507 -3.80 -20.75 1.55
N VAL A 508 -3.27 -19.67 2.18
CA VAL A 508 -4.00 -18.40 2.31
C VAL A 508 -4.32 -17.79 0.96
N LEU A 509 -3.39 -17.84 -0.01
CA LEU A 509 -3.64 -17.42 -1.39
C LEU A 509 -4.70 -18.29 -2.07
N SER A 510 -4.64 -19.63 -1.91
CA SER A 510 -5.63 -20.55 -2.47
C SER A 510 -7.03 -20.33 -1.88
N TYR A 511 -7.14 -20.09 -0.58
CA TYR A 511 -8.41 -19.74 0.08
C TYR A 511 -8.93 -18.40 -0.41
N GLY A 512 -8.05 -17.41 -0.53
CA GLY A 512 -8.37 -16.09 -1.08
C GLY A 512 -8.89 -16.18 -2.52
N TYR A 513 -8.25 -16.99 -3.37
CA TYR A 513 -8.68 -17.21 -4.74
C TYR A 513 -10.07 -17.86 -4.82
N ALA A 514 -10.28 -18.91 -4.06
CA ALA A 514 -11.58 -19.61 -4.05
C ALA A 514 -12.70 -18.70 -3.51
N PHE A 515 -12.41 -17.86 -2.50
CA PHE A 515 -13.34 -16.84 -2.00
C PHE A 515 -13.63 -15.78 -3.08
N GLU A 516 -12.60 -15.27 -3.77
CA GLU A 516 -12.76 -14.30 -4.86
C GLU A 516 -13.69 -14.82 -5.95
N GLN A 517 -13.55 -16.12 -6.35
CA GLN A 517 -14.43 -16.76 -7.33
C GLN A 517 -15.87 -16.92 -6.81
N ALA A 518 -16.05 -17.19 -5.51
CA ALA A 518 -17.38 -17.39 -4.91
C ALA A 518 -18.11 -16.06 -4.67
N ALA A 519 -17.40 -15.01 -4.25
CA ALA A 519 -17.98 -13.73 -3.83
C ALA A 519 -18.10 -12.70 -4.97
N GLY A 520 -17.06 -12.54 -5.81
CA GLY A 520 -17.05 -11.66 -7.00
C GLY A 520 -17.41 -10.19 -6.74
N LYS A 521 -16.98 -9.59 -5.60
CA LYS A 521 -17.54 -8.32 -5.12
C LYS A 521 -16.61 -7.09 -5.25
N ARG A 522 -15.62 -7.14 -6.13
CA ARG A 522 -14.81 -5.95 -6.39
C ARG A 522 -15.65 -4.84 -7.05
N VAL A 523 -15.50 -3.59 -6.58
CA VAL A 523 -16.17 -2.41 -7.13
C VAL A 523 -15.14 -1.48 -7.78
N GLU A 524 -15.52 -0.82 -8.88
CA GLU A 524 -14.66 0.14 -9.56
C GLU A 524 -14.80 1.55 -8.96
N PRO A 525 -13.71 2.35 -8.91
CA PRO A 525 -13.76 3.73 -8.44
C PRO A 525 -14.70 4.61 -9.26
N LYS A 526 -15.39 5.52 -8.55
CA LYS A 526 -16.31 6.51 -9.16
C LYS A 526 -15.82 7.94 -8.97
N TYR A 527 -14.75 8.16 -8.25
CA TYR A 527 -14.16 9.47 -7.95
C TYR A 527 -15.17 10.47 -7.37
N LEU A 528 -16.12 9.99 -6.55
CA LEU A 528 -17.08 10.88 -5.87
C LEU A 528 -16.31 11.88 -5.01
N ARG A 529 -16.70 13.15 -5.02
CA ARG A 529 -16.05 14.18 -4.18
C ARG A 529 -16.31 13.94 -2.69
N SER A 530 -17.54 13.52 -2.38
CA SER A 530 -17.97 13.14 -1.02
C SER A 530 -19.21 12.25 -1.09
N ALA A 531 -19.66 11.76 0.06
CA ALA A 531 -20.91 11.00 0.17
C ALA A 531 -22.14 11.80 -0.29
N GLU A 532 -22.07 13.14 -0.29
CA GLU A 532 -23.15 14.03 -0.74
C GLU A 532 -23.40 13.96 -2.25
N ASP A 533 -22.43 13.50 -3.03
CA ASP A 533 -22.59 13.30 -4.48
C ASP A 533 -23.35 12.01 -4.84
N ARG A 534 -23.76 11.22 -3.84
CA ARG A 534 -24.56 10.02 -4.07
C ARG A 534 -26.01 10.42 -4.38
N PRO A 535 -26.62 9.85 -5.45
CA PRO A 535 -27.95 10.24 -5.88
C PRO A 535 -29.03 10.16 -4.79
N GLU A 536 -28.95 9.18 -3.90
CA GLU A 536 -29.88 8.98 -2.80
C GLU A 536 -29.75 10.02 -1.68
N LEU A 537 -28.58 10.63 -1.51
CA LEU A 537 -28.31 11.67 -0.51
C LEU A 537 -28.42 13.09 -1.08
N GLU A 538 -28.26 13.26 -2.38
CA GLU A 538 -28.21 14.58 -3.01
C GLU A 538 -29.43 15.45 -2.65
N LYS A 539 -30.65 14.87 -2.70
CA LYS A 539 -31.88 15.58 -2.38
C LYS A 539 -32.06 15.87 -0.88
N ALA A 540 -31.41 15.06 -0.01
CA ALA A 540 -31.48 15.26 1.43
C ALA A 540 -30.47 16.29 1.93
N MET A 541 -29.32 16.39 1.25
CA MET A 541 -28.21 17.24 1.66
C MET A 541 -28.20 18.62 0.97
N ARG A 542 -28.93 18.76 -0.14
CA ARG A 542 -29.05 20.03 -0.89
C ARG A 542 -30.52 20.46 -0.91
N PRO A 543 -30.88 21.58 -0.25
CA PRO A 543 -32.27 22.08 -0.20
C PRO A 543 -32.79 22.53 -1.57
#